data_6ff32ea77017e827481a3699e62a6577
#
_entry.id   6ff32ea77017e827481a3699e62a6577
#
_cell.length_a   1.000
_cell.length_b   1.000
_cell.length_c   1.000
_cell.angle_alpha   90.00
_cell.angle_beta   90.00
_cell.angle_gamma   90.00
#
_symmetry.space_group_name_H-M   'P 1'
#
loop_
_entity.id
_entity.type
_entity.pdbx_description
1 polymer ?
#
loop_
_entity_poly.entity_id
_entity_poly.type
_entity_poly.pdbx_seq_one_letter_code
_entity_poly.pdbx_strand_id
1 'polypeptide(L)' 'KTRYLVECGEHTFEVDEFAGENEGLVFAEVELGRWDEPFEKPDFLGPEVTGNRHYYNKNMLRNPYVLWRNEVPEEYR' A
#
# COMPACT_ATOMS: atom_id res chain seq x y z
N LYS A 1 -4.53 -5.60 -11.05
CA LYS A 1 -4.92 -5.27 -9.67
C LYS A 1 -6.32 -4.71 -9.61
N THR A 2 -6.93 -4.77 -8.44
CA THR A 2 -8.24 -4.17 -8.20
C THR A 2 -8.08 -3.01 -7.23
N ARG A 3 -8.58 -1.85 -7.62
CA ARG A 3 -8.51 -0.65 -6.78
C ARG A 3 -9.87 -0.33 -6.19
N TYR A 4 -9.89 -0.08 -4.90
CA TYR A 4 -11.07 0.36 -4.17
C TYR A 4 -10.83 1.75 -3.63
N LEU A 5 -11.86 2.59 -3.66
CA LEU A 5 -11.79 3.93 -3.08
C LEU A 5 -12.55 3.92 -1.76
N VAL A 6 -11.87 4.30 -0.69
CA VAL A 6 -12.46 4.30 0.66
C VAL A 6 -12.34 5.69 1.24
N GLU A 7 -13.47 6.30 1.56
CA GLU A 7 -13.48 7.62 2.19
C GLU A 7 -13.29 7.48 3.70
N CYS A 8 -12.40 8.30 4.25
CA CYS A 8 -12.14 8.34 5.68
C CYS A 8 -11.86 9.79 6.08
N GLY A 9 -12.77 10.40 6.85
CA GLY A 9 -12.67 11.82 7.15
C GLY A 9 -12.77 12.64 5.88
N GLU A 10 -11.80 13.52 5.67
CA GLU A 10 -11.76 14.40 4.50
C GLU A 10 -10.90 13.85 3.37
N HIS A 11 -10.41 12.63 3.52
CA HIS A 11 -9.50 12.02 2.55
C HIS A 11 -10.09 10.76 1.94
N THR A 12 -9.64 10.47 0.71
CA THR A 12 -10.00 9.24 0.02
C THR A 12 -8.76 8.37 -0.06
N PHE A 13 -8.86 7.15 0.43
CA PHE A 13 -7.77 6.17 0.34
C PHE A 13 -7.98 5.31 -0.89
N GLU A 14 -6.90 5.08 -1.62
CA GLU A 14 -6.87 4.14 -2.74
C GLU A 14 -6.31 2.84 -2.21
N VAL A 15 -7.14 1.81 -2.15
CA VAL A 15 -6.74 0.49 -1.66
C VAL A 15 -6.56 -0.43 -2.86
N ASP A 16 -5.34 -0.91 -3.05
CA ASP A 16 -5.00 -1.76 -4.18
C ASP A 16 -4.78 -3.20 -3.72
N GLU A 17 -5.57 -4.09 -4.31
CA GLU A 17 -5.42 -5.53 -4.12
C GLU A 17 -4.75 -6.10 -5.37
N PHE A 18 -3.61 -6.71 -5.21
CA PHE A 18 -2.82 -7.20 -6.32
C PHE A 18 -3.07 -8.67 -6.64
N ALA A 19 -2.75 -9.06 -7.86
CA ALA A 19 -2.92 -10.42 -8.35
C ALA A 19 -1.67 -10.85 -9.12
N GLY A 20 -1.66 -12.07 -9.64
CA GLY A 20 -0.53 -12.59 -10.39
C GLY A 20 0.71 -12.71 -9.53
N GLU A 21 1.83 -12.19 -10.01
CA GLU A 21 3.11 -12.26 -9.29
C GLU A 21 3.15 -11.38 -8.03
N ASN A 22 2.16 -10.51 -7.87
CA ASN A 22 2.03 -9.65 -6.69
C ASN A 22 0.88 -10.11 -5.79
N GLU A 23 0.35 -11.31 -6.02
CA GLU A 23 -0.74 -11.83 -5.22
C GLU A 23 -0.39 -11.89 -3.75
N GLY A 24 -1.35 -11.53 -2.91
CA GLY A 24 -1.18 -11.46 -1.47
C GLY A 24 -0.80 -10.08 -0.98
N LEU A 25 -0.45 -9.18 -1.90
CA LEU A 25 -0.13 -7.80 -1.55
C LEU A 25 -1.37 -6.94 -1.62
N VAL A 26 -1.65 -6.23 -0.53
CA VAL A 26 -2.69 -5.21 -0.46
C VAL A 26 -2.09 -4.01 0.23
N PHE A 27 -2.16 -2.85 -0.41
CA PHE A 27 -1.73 -1.64 0.28
C PHE A 27 -2.63 -0.45 -0.08
N ALA A 28 -2.60 0.54 0.80
CA ALA A 28 -3.43 1.72 0.67
C ALA A 28 -2.56 2.96 0.53
N GLU A 29 -3.02 3.91 -0.26
CA GLU A 29 -2.38 5.19 -0.44
C GLU A 29 -3.37 6.31 -0.18
N VAL A 30 -2.88 7.40 0.41
CA VAL A 30 -3.64 8.63 0.56
C VAL A 30 -2.79 9.78 0.06
N GLU A 31 -3.37 10.65 -0.76
CA GLU A 31 -2.68 11.82 -1.27
C GLU A 31 -2.93 13.00 -0.34
N LEU A 32 -1.85 13.63 0.12
CA LEU A 32 -1.92 14.77 1.01
C LEU A 32 -1.50 16.04 0.28
N GLY A 33 -2.05 17.19 0.69
CA GLY A 33 -1.69 18.46 0.11
C GLY A 33 -0.29 18.92 0.51
N ARG A 34 0.20 18.42 1.64
CA ARG A 34 1.57 18.66 2.11
C ARG A 34 1.98 17.48 3.00
N TRP A 35 3.29 17.33 3.18
CA TRP A 35 3.85 16.16 3.87
C TRP A 35 3.40 16.00 5.32
N ASP A 36 3.08 17.11 5.99
CA ASP A 36 2.68 17.10 7.41
C ASP A 36 1.18 17.27 7.62
N GLU A 37 0.38 17.16 6.55
CA GLU A 37 -1.06 17.28 6.65
C GLU A 37 -1.63 16.17 7.53
N PRO A 38 -2.42 16.50 8.57
CA PRO A 38 -3.02 15.47 9.40
C PRO A 38 -4.14 14.76 8.64
N PHE A 39 -4.28 13.46 8.90
CA PHE A 39 -5.37 12.69 8.32
C PHE A 39 -5.81 11.61 9.31
N GLU A 40 -7.06 11.21 9.19
CA GLU A 40 -7.61 10.15 10.01
C GLU A 40 -7.18 8.80 9.44
N LYS A 41 -6.69 7.91 10.31
CA LYS A 41 -6.24 6.58 9.89
C LYS A 41 -7.38 5.57 10.05
N PRO A 42 -7.81 4.95 8.94
CA PRO A 42 -8.79 3.87 9.04
C PRO A 42 -8.24 2.69 9.84
N ASP A 43 -9.13 1.97 10.51
CA ASP A 43 -8.74 0.83 11.36
C ASP A 43 -8.06 -0.30 10.60
N PHE A 44 -8.31 -0.40 9.29
CA PHE A 44 -7.74 -1.48 8.48
C PHE A 44 -6.29 -1.26 8.06
N LEU A 45 -5.73 -0.07 8.32
CA LEU A 45 -4.35 0.21 7.92
C LEU A 45 -3.35 -0.58 8.76
N GLY A 46 -2.39 -1.19 8.07
CA GLY A 46 -1.23 -1.79 8.69
C GLY A 46 -0.08 -0.80 8.81
N PRO A 47 1.15 -1.30 9.00
CA PRO A 47 2.33 -0.44 9.12
C PRO A 47 2.56 0.42 7.89
N GLU A 48 3.12 1.61 8.09
CA GLU A 48 3.43 2.52 7.00
C GLU A 48 4.66 2.05 6.23
N VAL A 49 4.56 2.08 4.89
CA VAL A 49 5.66 1.66 4.01
C VAL A 49 6.13 2.80 3.09
N THR A 50 5.76 4.03 3.40
CA THR A 50 6.20 5.21 2.65
C THR A 50 7.72 5.23 2.54
N GLY A 51 8.24 5.40 1.32
CA GLY A 51 9.67 5.40 1.08
C GLY A 51 10.29 4.01 0.91
N ASN A 52 9.56 2.94 1.15
CA ASN A 52 10.06 1.60 0.90
C ASN A 52 9.90 1.28 -0.59
N ARG A 53 11.04 1.14 -1.28
CA ARG A 53 11.07 0.99 -2.75
C ARG A 53 10.44 -0.29 -3.26
N HIS A 54 10.33 -1.34 -2.45
CA HIS A 54 9.65 -2.57 -2.86
C HIS A 54 8.21 -2.30 -3.28
N TYR A 55 7.55 -1.33 -2.66
CA TYR A 55 6.14 -1.03 -2.89
C TYR A 55 5.90 -0.05 -4.03
N TYR A 56 6.95 0.46 -4.67
CA TYR A 56 6.78 1.35 -5.82
C TYR A 56 6.33 0.53 -7.02
N ASN A 57 5.24 0.97 -7.67
CA ASN A 57 4.68 0.25 -8.82
C ASN A 57 5.72 -0.07 -9.89
N LYS A 58 6.57 0.90 -10.23
CA LYS A 58 7.59 0.70 -11.25
C LYS A 58 8.63 -0.36 -10.87
N ASN A 59 8.88 -0.52 -9.57
CA ASN A 59 9.84 -1.51 -9.10
C ASN A 59 9.22 -2.90 -9.05
N MET A 60 7.91 -2.99 -8.82
CA MET A 60 7.21 -4.26 -8.81
C MET A 60 7.13 -4.91 -10.20
N LEU A 61 7.29 -4.14 -11.27
CA LEU A 61 7.40 -4.69 -12.62
C LEU A 61 8.67 -5.51 -12.80
N ARG A 62 9.75 -5.13 -12.13
CA ARG A 62 11.05 -5.80 -12.22
C ARG A 62 11.30 -6.76 -11.07
N ASN A 63 10.70 -6.48 -9.92
CA ASN A 63 10.91 -7.22 -8.68
C ASN A 63 9.54 -7.44 -8.03
N PRO A 64 8.73 -8.37 -8.58
CA PRO A 64 7.38 -8.58 -8.09
C PRO A 64 7.35 -9.16 -6.67
N TYR A 65 6.24 -8.96 -6.00
CA TYR A 65 6.04 -9.32 -4.59
C TYR A 65 6.41 -10.77 -4.28
N VAL A 66 6.17 -11.69 -5.20
CA VAL A 66 6.48 -13.11 -5.01
C VAL A 66 7.95 -13.35 -4.69
N LEU A 67 8.84 -12.47 -5.18
CA LEU A 67 10.28 -12.62 -4.98
C LEU A 67 10.76 -12.16 -3.60
N TRP A 68 10.02 -11.28 -2.94
CA TRP A 68 10.48 -10.70 -1.66
C TRP A 68 9.46 -10.84 -0.52
N ARG A 69 8.32 -11.47 -0.75
CA ARG A 69 7.28 -11.60 0.27
C ARG A 69 7.75 -12.32 1.53
N ASN A 70 8.69 -13.24 1.41
CA ASN A 70 9.22 -13.99 2.55
C ASN A 70 10.16 -13.16 3.40
N GLU A 71 10.65 -12.04 2.88
CA GLU A 71 11.52 -11.11 3.59
C GLU A 71 10.72 -10.05 4.35
N VAL A 72 9.42 -9.95 4.05
CA VAL A 72 8.55 -8.98 4.70
C VAL A 72 8.21 -9.49 6.10
N PRO A 73 8.37 -8.66 7.15
CA PRO A 73 7.98 -9.06 8.49
C PRO A 73 6.51 -9.49 8.51
N GLU A 74 6.20 -10.48 9.35
CA GLU A 74 4.86 -11.06 9.41
C GLU A 74 3.77 -10.02 9.69
N GLU A 75 4.09 -8.99 10.46
CA GLU A 75 3.18 -7.90 10.77
C GLU A 75 2.79 -7.05 9.57
N TYR A 76 3.54 -7.16 8.46
CA TYR A 76 3.28 -6.43 7.22
C TYR A 76 2.51 -7.26 6.19
N ARG A 77 2.23 -8.49 6.50
CA ARG A 77 1.54 -9.39 5.57
C ARG A 77 0.04 -9.43 5.79
#